data_dc9ba8ac2cf6fe95ce3b6c647738ae5a
#
_entry.id   dc9ba8ac2cf6fe95ce3b6c647738ae5a
#
_cell.length_a   1.000
_cell.length_b   1.000
_cell.length_c   1.000
_cell.angle_alpha   90.00
_cell.angle_beta   90.00
_cell.angle_gamma   90.00
#
_symmetry.space_group_name_H-M   'P 1'
#
loop_
_entity.id
_entity.type
_entity.pdbx_description
1 polymer ?
#
loop_
_entity_poly.entity_id
_entity_poly.type
_entity_poly.pdbx_seq_one_letter_code
_entity_poly.pdbx_strand_id
1 'polypeptide(L)'
;MSLHRYVLGTIADLLSGGAAADREIFLDFGDCRIRVRSNSAPLLGELDAYFGAFVAPAGEAEIEITAIEAATPSIPLDLVEKEPDPGKERIKEEYAELPGGRIVRKRLTGMVFLFGGGLNLAVGPCGTNPNQIVNFINNRYIEHKLHRGCLLGHSAAVALVSGARMRGLALCGFSGAGKSTLAMHVMSRGAAFVSNDRLLVSPADRALRMYGVAKLPRINPGTALNNPDLADVVPEDDRERFLGLEGDELWGLEHKYDVFLDKCFGEGRFVLAAPMHGLLVLNWRRDGGETRIAFAKAADRPDLLPAFMKPAGLFCLPLNGAPWRDPGAAEYAEVLARCDLIEVSGGVDFARAADFCMEYLLHG
;
A
#
# COMPACT_ATOMS: atom_id res chain seq x y z
N MET A 1 -23.28 -5.05 -25.44
CA MET A 1 -22.00 -5.48 -24.82
C MET A 1 -20.90 -5.03 -25.76
N SER A 2 -19.90 -4.25 -25.32
CA SER A 2 -18.80 -3.81 -26.20
C SER A 2 -17.94 -5.01 -26.62
N LEU A 3 -17.30 -4.94 -27.79
CA LEU A 3 -16.35 -5.98 -28.28
C LEU A 3 -15.28 -6.27 -27.24
N HIS A 4 -14.74 -5.24 -26.58
CA HIS A 4 -13.73 -5.37 -25.53
C HIS A 4 -14.21 -6.24 -24.37
N ARG A 5 -15.44 -6.03 -23.90
CA ARG A 5 -16.02 -6.82 -22.79
C ARG A 5 -16.27 -8.27 -23.20
N TYR A 6 -16.59 -8.51 -24.44
CA TYR A 6 -16.73 -9.88 -24.95
C TYR A 6 -15.38 -10.62 -24.98
N VAL A 7 -14.33 -9.98 -25.49
CA VAL A 7 -12.97 -10.56 -25.53
C VAL A 7 -12.47 -10.87 -24.11
N LEU A 8 -12.58 -9.91 -23.19
CA LEU A 8 -12.16 -10.11 -21.79
C LEU A 8 -12.96 -11.23 -21.11
N GLY A 9 -14.27 -11.32 -21.33
CA GLY A 9 -15.13 -12.37 -20.80
C GLY A 9 -14.71 -13.76 -21.33
N THR A 10 -14.45 -13.88 -22.61
CA THR A 10 -14.00 -15.16 -23.22
C THR A 10 -12.65 -15.62 -22.62
N ILE A 11 -11.70 -14.71 -22.44
CA ILE A 11 -10.41 -15.03 -21.80
C ILE A 11 -10.63 -15.39 -20.32
N ALA A 12 -11.51 -14.72 -19.61
CA ALA A 12 -11.84 -15.02 -18.23
C ALA A 12 -12.41 -16.44 -18.06
N ASP A 13 -13.33 -16.82 -18.93
CA ASP A 13 -13.92 -18.17 -18.94
C ASP A 13 -12.87 -19.25 -19.23
N LEU A 14 -11.96 -18.97 -20.16
CA LEU A 14 -10.86 -19.88 -20.47
C LEU A 14 -9.89 -20.04 -19.27
N LEU A 15 -9.51 -18.94 -18.63
CA LEU A 15 -8.58 -18.95 -17.49
C LEU A 15 -9.18 -19.62 -16.26
N SER A 16 -10.47 -19.37 -15.98
CA SER A 16 -11.17 -19.94 -14.83
C SER A 16 -11.60 -21.39 -15.03
N GLY A 17 -11.56 -21.89 -16.29
CA GLY A 17 -12.07 -23.21 -16.63
C GLY A 17 -13.57 -23.38 -16.32
N GLY A 18 -14.33 -22.27 -16.27
CA GLY A 18 -15.74 -22.27 -15.89
C GLY A 18 -16.01 -22.50 -14.40
N ALA A 19 -14.99 -22.40 -13.55
CA ALA A 19 -15.17 -22.55 -12.10
C ALA A 19 -16.10 -21.47 -11.53
N ALA A 20 -17.11 -21.89 -10.77
CA ALA A 20 -18.05 -20.96 -10.12
C ALA A 20 -17.46 -20.42 -8.81
N ALA A 21 -17.49 -19.09 -8.63
CA ALA A 21 -17.20 -18.42 -7.37
C ALA A 21 -18.52 -18.24 -6.61
N ASP A 22 -18.86 -19.16 -5.75
CA ASP A 22 -20.14 -19.26 -5.05
C ASP A 22 -20.15 -18.67 -3.63
N ARG A 23 -19.00 -18.20 -3.18
CA ARG A 23 -18.80 -17.61 -1.85
C ARG A 23 -18.26 -16.20 -1.99
N GLU A 24 -18.51 -15.34 -0.99
CA GLU A 24 -18.11 -13.95 -1.04
C GLU A 24 -17.86 -13.34 0.32
N ILE A 25 -17.04 -12.29 0.32
CA ILE A 25 -16.87 -11.35 1.43
C ILE A 25 -17.02 -9.92 0.89
N PHE A 26 -17.38 -9.00 1.77
CA PHE A 26 -17.46 -7.58 1.46
C PHE A 26 -16.48 -6.81 2.33
N LEU A 27 -15.79 -5.87 1.71
CA LEU A 27 -14.86 -4.96 2.38
C LEU A 27 -15.34 -3.52 2.20
N ASP A 28 -15.29 -2.74 3.27
CA ASP A 28 -15.63 -1.32 3.24
C ASP A 28 -14.40 -0.48 3.54
N PHE A 29 -13.90 0.23 2.53
CA PHE A 29 -12.76 1.13 2.65
C PHE A 29 -13.21 2.59 2.85
N GLY A 30 -14.42 2.78 3.36
CA GLY A 30 -15.03 4.06 3.68
C GLY A 30 -15.81 4.66 2.52
N ASP A 31 -15.13 5.03 1.44
CA ASP A 31 -15.75 5.59 0.24
C ASP A 31 -15.72 4.66 -0.98
N CYS A 32 -15.36 3.40 -0.75
CA CYS A 32 -15.30 2.36 -1.77
C CYS A 32 -15.57 0.99 -1.13
N ARG A 33 -16.61 0.33 -1.53
CA ARG A 33 -16.91 -1.04 -1.14
C ARG A 33 -16.43 -2.01 -2.21
N ILE A 34 -15.87 -3.12 -1.75
CA ILE A 34 -15.28 -4.16 -2.60
C ILE A 34 -15.94 -5.48 -2.27
N ARG A 35 -16.46 -6.15 -3.29
CA ARG A 35 -16.96 -7.53 -3.20
C ARG A 35 -15.88 -8.47 -3.73
N VAL A 36 -15.50 -9.45 -2.92
CA VAL A 36 -14.56 -10.49 -3.33
C VAL A 36 -15.29 -11.83 -3.36
N ARG A 37 -15.31 -12.47 -4.52
CA ARG A 37 -15.92 -13.79 -4.73
C ARG A 37 -14.83 -14.84 -4.94
N SER A 38 -15.06 -16.05 -4.44
CA SER A 38 -14.14 -17.16 -4.64
C SER A 38 -14.84 -18.52 -4.60
N ASN A 39 -14.21 -19.51 -5.20
CA ASN A 39 -14.55 -20.92 -5.03
C ASN A 39 -13.84 -21.56 -3.81
N SER A 40 -12.94 -20.82 -3.13
CA SER A 40 -12.14 -21.30 -2.00
C SER A 40 -12.59 -20.66 -0.69
N ALA A 41 -13.21 -21.45 0.20
CA ALA A 41 -13.56 -21.02 1.56
C ALA A 41 -12.33 -20.73 2.42
N PRO A 42 -11.23 -21.53 2.37
CA PRO A 42 -10.01 -21.19 3.11
C PRO A 42 -9.44 -19.83 2.73
N LEU A 43 -9.35 -19.52 1.42
CA LEU A 43 -8.88 -18.21 0.96
C LEU A 43 -9.72 -17.06 1.54
N LEU A 44 -11.07 -17.19 1.47
CA LEU A 44 -11.94 -16.13 2.00
C LEU A 44 -11.80 -15.99 3.52
N GLY A 45 -11.58 -17.08 4.26
CA GLY A 45 -11.28 -17.03 5.69
C GLY A 45 -9.97 -16.31 6.01
N GLU A 46 -8.92 -16.51 5.20
CA GLU A 46 -7.66 -15.79 5.34
C GLU A 46 -7.81 -14.29 5.01
N LEU A 47 -8.58 -13.94 3.97
CA LEU A 47 -8.86 -12.55 3.62
C LEU A 47 -9.72 -11.86 4.69
N ASP A 48 -10.71 -12.56 5.26
CA ASP A 48 -11.53 -12.08 6.36
C ASP A 48 -10.67 -11.75 7.58
N ALA A 49 -9.78 -12.66 7.97
CA ALA A 49 -8.84 -12.43 9.06
C ALA A 49 -7.85 -11.28 8.78
N TYR A 50 -7.37 -11.17 7.52
CA TYR A 50 -6.42 -10.13 7.14
C TYR A 50 -7.05 -8.73 7.11
N PHE A 51 -8.27 -8.62 6.55
CA PHE A 51 -8.99 -7.36 6.41
C PHE A 51 -9.95 -7.08 7.57
N GLY A 52 -9.91 -7.82 8.66
CA GLY A 52 -10.88 -7.84 9.75
C GLY A 52 -11.52 -6.49 10.12
N ALA A 53 -10.69 -5.43 10.26
CA ALA A 53 -11.16 -4.06 10.54
C ALA A 53 -12.03 -3.43 9.43
N PHE A 54 -12.07 -4.03 8.24
CA PHE A 54 -12.75 -3.52 7.05
C PHE A 54 -13.79 -4.47 6.48
N VAL A 55 -14.00 -5.62 7.11
CA VAL A 55 -15.05 -6.57 6.72
C VAL A 55 -16.43 -5.94 7.00
N ALA A 56 -17.32 -6.04 6.05
CA ALA A 56 -18.63 -5.40 6.09
C ALA A 56 -19.77 -6.36 5.72
N PRO A 57 -21.00 -6.08 6.12
CA PRO A 57 -22.18 -6.83 5.67
C PRO A 57 -22.34 -6.76 4.15
N ALA A 58 -23.03 -7.75 3.57
CA ALA A 58 -23.38 -7.78 2.15
C ALA A 58 -24.10 -6.50 1.69
N GLY A 59 -23.81 -6.04 0.48
CA GLY A 59 -24.41 -4.82 -0.09
C GLY A 59 -23.86 -4.54 -1.49
N GLU A 60 -24.21 -3.37 -2.03
CA GLU A 60 -23.63 -2.91 -3.29
C GLU A 60 -22.14 -2.65 -3.15
N ALA A 61 -21.39 -2.89 -4.22
CA ALA A 61 -19.94 -2.69 -4.26
C ALA A 61 -19.53 -1.96 -5.55
N GLU A 62 -18.61 -1.02 -5.41
CA GLU A 62 -18.02 -0.28 -6.54
C GLU A 62 -17.00 -1.13 -7.30
N ILE A 63 -16.38 -2.08 -6.63
CA ILE A 63 -15.38 -2.97 -7.21
C ILE A 63 -15.77 -4.42 -6.94
N GLU A 64 -15.89 -5.20 -8.00
CA GLU A 64 -16.06 -6.65 -7.89
C GLU A 64 -14.78 -7.36 -8.30
N ILE A 65 -14.34 -8.32 -7.48
CA ILE A 65 -13.14 -9.13 -7.70
C ILE A 65 -13.55 -10.60 -7.61
N THR A 66 -13.07 -11.40 -8.57
CA THR A 66 -13.24 -12.85 -8.54
C THR A 66 -11.86 -13.50 -8.38
N ALA A 67 -11.68 -14.33 -7.36
CA ALA A 67 -10.46 -15.08 -7.09
C ALA A 67 -10.74 -16.59 -7.21
N ILE A 68 -10.19 -17.23 -8.22
CA ILE A 68 -10.39 -18.67 -8.49
C ILE A 68 -9.16 -19.45 -8.04
N GLU A 69 -9.35 -20.28 -7.03
CA GLU A 69 -8.37 -21.29 -6.64
C GLU A 69 -8.31 -22.37 -7.73
N ALA A 70 -7.17 -22.50 -8.36
CA ALA A 70 -6.90 -23.46 -9.42
C ALA A 70 -5.39 -23.72 -9.53
N ALA A 71 -4.99 -24.69 -10.34
CA ALA A 71 -3.62 -24.77 -10.82
C ALA A 71 -3.30 -23.54 -11.69
N THR A 72 -2.02 -23.20 -11.83
CA THR A 72 -1.58 -22.11 -12.75
C THR A 72 -2.20 -22.31 -14.13
N PRO A 73 -3.03 -21.39 -14.62
CA PRO A 73 -3.68 -21.54 -15.92
C PRO A 73 -2.67 -21.35 -17.08
N SER A 74 -2.91 -22.05 -18.17
CA SER A 74 -2.22 -21.77 -19.43
C SER A 74 -2.77 -20.49 -20.05
N ILE A 75 -1.87 -19.64 -20.52
CA ILE A 75 -2.24 -18.37 -21.17
C ILE A 75 -1.89 -18.51 -22.67
N PRO A 76 -2.89 -18.54 -23.56
CA PRO A 76 -2.64 -18.69 -25.00
C PRO A 76 -2.31 -17.34 -25.67
N LEU A 77 -1.40 -16.57 -25.06
CA LEU A 77 -0.96 -15.26 -25.50
C LEU A 77 0.54 -15.12 -25.30
N ASP A 78 1.18 -14.37 -26.18
CA ASP A 78 2.57 -13.95 -25.99
C ASP A 78 2.64 -12.89 -24.90
N LEU A 79 3.39 -13.19 -23.85
CA LEU A 79 3.58 -12.29 -22.72
C LEU A 79 4.93 -11.56 -22.85
N VAL A 80 4.91 -10.27 -22.55
CA VAL A 80 6.10 -9.41 -22.49
C VAL A 80 6.59 -9.38 -21.05
N GLU A 81 7.90 -9.58 -20.86
CA GLU A 81 8.53 -9.45 -19.54
C GLU A 81 8.54 -7.99 -19.11
N LYS A 82 8.08 -7.73 -17.87
CA LYS A 82 8.23 -6.41 -17.26
C LYS A 82 9.68 -6.23 -16.82
N GLU A 83 10.32 -5.16 -17.25
CA GLU A 83 11.65 -4.80 -16.79
C GLU A 83 11.72 -4.77 -15.24
N PRO A 84 12.81 -5.27 -14.65
CA PRO A 84 13.01 -5.21 -13.22
C PRO A 84 12.98 -3.77 -12.68
N ASP A 85 12.59 -3.61 -11.44
CA ASP A 85 12.70 -2.32 -10.76
C ASP A 85 14.18 -1.90 -10.68
N PRO A 86 14.51 -0.60 -10.70
CA PRO A 86 15.89 -0.12 -10.66
C PRO A 86 16.70 -0.76 -9.52
N GLY A 87 17.88 -1.29 -9.85
CA GLY A 87 18.77 -1.98 -8.90
C GLY A 87 18.38 -3.43 -8.59
N LYS A 88 17.42 -4.02 -9.31
CA LYS A 88 17.05 -5.44 -9.20
C LYS A 88 17.21 -6.14 -10.54
N GLU A 89 17.67 -7.37 -10.50
CA GLU A 89 17.90 -8.19 -11.73
C GLU A 89 16.72 -9.12 -12.03
N ARG A 90 15.89 -9.42 -11.04
CA ARG A 90 14.86 -10.46 -11.13
C ARG A 90 13.58 -9.95 -11.79
N ILE A 91 13.22 -10.56 -12.93
CA ILE A 91 11.92 -10.37 -13.57
C ILE A 91 10.86 -11.10 -12.75
N LYS A 92 9.90 -10.33 -12.23
CA LYS A 92 8.84 -10.85 -11.36
C LYS A 92 7.52 -11.07 -12.08
N GLU A 93 7.29 -10.30 -13.15
CA GLU A 93 6.01 -10.19 -13.82
C GLU A 93 6.21 -10.21 -15.34
N GLU A 94 5.24 -10.77 -16.02
CA GLU A 94 5.07 -10.66 -17.46
C GLU A 94 3.61 -10.38 -17.78
N TYR A 95 3.32 -9.74 -18.89
CA TYR A 95 2.00 -9.25 -19.20
C TYR A 95 1.70 -9.18 -20.70
N ALA A 96 0.42 -9.09 -21.04
CA ALA A 96 -0.03 -8.69 -22.38
C ALA A 96 -1.14 -7.64 -22.26
N GLU A 97 -1.08 -6.66 -23.16
CA GLU A 97 -2.15 -5.70 -23.34
C GLU A 97 -3.28 -6.37 -24.15
N LEU A 98 -4.51 -6.10 -23.72
CA LEU A 98 -5.72 -6.59 -24.36
C LEU A 98 -6.62 -5.40 -24.73
N PRO A 99 -7.50 -5.55 -25.72
CA PRO A 99 -8.51 -4.53 -25.97
C PRO A 99 -9.35 -4.23 -24.71
N GLY A 100 -9.09 -3.07 -24.11
CA GLY A 100 -9.79 -2.60 -22.89
C GLY A 100 -9.37 -3.28 -21.58
N GLY A 101 -8.23 -3.98 -21.54
CA GLY A 101 -7.74 -4.66 -20.34
C GLY A 101 -6.29 -5.09 -20.42
N ARG A 102 -5.87 -5.82 -19.42
CA ARG A 102 -4.51 -6.39 -19.31
C ARG A 102 -4.53 -7.73 -18.60
N ILE A 103 -3.69 -8.64 -19.03
CA ILE A 103 -3.36 -9.86 -18.31
C ILE A 103 -1.95 -9.75 -17.74
N VAL A 104 -1.76 -10.18 -16.49
CA VAL A 104 -0.47 -10.19 -15.80
C VAL A 104 -0.24 -11.56 -15.18
N ARG A 105 0.91 -12.17 -15.42
CA ARG A 105 1.36 -13.40 -14.77
C ARG A 105 2.48 -13.10 -13.79
N LYS A 106 2.37 -13.61 -12.57
CA LYS A 106 3.45 -13.60 -11.57
C LYS A 106 4.32 -14.84 -11.77
N ARG A 107 5.54 -14.67 -12.24
CA ARG A 107 6.45 -15.77 -12.61
C ARG A 107 6.77 -16.72 -11.46
N LEU A 108 6.82 -16.21 -10.23
CA LEU A 108 7.21 -16.99 -9.05
C LEU A 108 6.08 -17.85 -8.48
N THR A 109 4.86 -17.33 -8.55
CA THR A 109 3.71 -17.93 -7.89
C THR A 109 2.77 -18.61 -8.87
N GLY A 110 2.92 -18.35 -10.16
CA GLY A 110 2.00 -18.83 -11.19
C GLY A 110 0.63 -18.15 -11.19
N MET A 111 0.43 -17.15 -10.32
CA MET A 111 -0.82 -16.39 -10.27
C MET A 111 -1.01 -15.56 -11.53
N VAL A 112 -2.21 -15.58 -12.06
CA VAL A 112 -2.64 -14.83 -13.24
C VAL A 112 -3.73 -13.85 -12.85
N PHE A 113 -3.61 -12.61 -13.32
CA PHE A 113 -4.55 -11.53 -13.09
C PHE A 113 -5.04 -10.99 -14.43
N LEU A 114 -6.35 -10.97 -14.64
CA LEU A 114 -7.00 -10.36 -15.81
C LEU A 114 -7.91 -9.23 -15.32
N PHE A 115 -7.71 -8.02 -15.84
CA PHE A 115 -8.50 -6.87 -15.41
C PHE A 115 -8.70 -5.85 -16.53
N GLY A 116 -9.80 -5.10 -16.44
CA GLY A 116 -10.23 -4.10 -17.40
C GLY A 116 -11.71 -4.24 -17.74
N GLY A 117 -12.34 -3.17 -18.23
CA GLY A 117 -13.76 -3.18 -18.62
C GLY A 117 -14.75 -3.53 -17.50
N GLY A 118 -14.36 -3.34 -16.25
CA GLY A 118 -15.14 -3.73 -15.05
C GLY A 118 -14.89 -5.17 -14.59
N LEU A 119 -14.09 -5.95 -15.30
CA LEU A 119 -13.66 -7.29 -14.89
C LEU A 119 -12.41 -7.20 -14.01
N ASN A 120 -12.37 -7.96 -12.91
CA ASN A 120 -11.18 -8.13 -12.07
C ASN A 120 -11.10 -9.60 -11.64
N LEU A 121 -10.29 -10.38 -12.31
CA LEU A 121 -10.14 -11.82 -12.11
C LEU A 121 -8.72 -12.16 -11.67
N ALA A 122 -8.59 -12.97 -10.64
CA ALA A 122 -7.36 -13.63 -10.22
C ALA A 122 -7.56 -15.15 -10.33
N VAL A 123 -6.63 -15.85 -10.95
CA VAL A 123 -6.67 -17.32 -11.10
C VAL A 123 -5.31 -17.92 -10.78
N GLY A 124 -5.29 -19.02 -10.09
CA GLY A 124 -4.07 -19.77 -9.77
C GLY A 124 -4.08 -20.31 -8.35
N PRO A 125 -2.93 -20.70 -7.81
CA PRO A 125 -2.81 -21.26 -6.46
C PRO A 125 -2.99 -20.15 -5.39
N CYS A 126 -4.24 -19.65 -5.25
CA CYS A 126 -4.60 -18.53 -4.40
C CYS A 126 -4.35 -18.83 -2.91
N GLY A 127 -4.68 -20.06 -2.46
CA GLY A 127 -4.56 -20.47 -1.07
C GLY A 127 -3.11 -20.54 -0.58
N THR A 128 -2.15 -20.78 -1.46
CA THR A 128 -0.73 -20.69 -1.12
C THR A 128 -0.14 -19.28 -1.36
N ASN A 129 -0.93 -18.38 -1.93
CA ASN A 129 -0.52 -17.03 -2.28
C ASN A 129 -1.56 -15.95 -1.91
N PRO A 130 -2.17 -15.99 -0.71
CA PRO A 130 -3.24 -15.06 -0.33
C PRO A 130 -2.79 -13.59 -0.36
N ASN A 131 -1.51 -13.34 -0.08
CA ASN A 131 -0.91 -12.01 -0.18
C ASN A 131 -0.95 -11.41 -1.60
N GLN A 132 -1.02 -12.26 -2.65
CA GLN A 132 -1.19 -11.79 -4.03
C GLN A 132 -2.62 -11.30 -4.26
N ILE A 133 -3.61 -11.95 -3.64
CA ILE A 133 -5.01 -11.51 -3.68
C ILE A 133 -5.18 -10.22 -2.88
N VAL A 134 -4.59 -10.12 -1.67
CA VAL A 134 -4.55 -8.87 -0.89
C VAL A 134 -3.97 -7.72 -1.73
N ASN A 135 -2.84 -7.96 -2.42
CA ASN A 135 -2.24 -6.95 -3.28
C ASN A 135 -3.12 -6.60 -4.48
N PHE A 136 -3.84 -7.58 -5.06
CA PHE A 136 -4.73 -7.33 -6.18
C PHE A 136 -5.94 -6.49 -5.76
N ILE A 137 -6.59 -6.80 -4.64
CA ILE A 137 -7.67 -6.01 -4.05
C ILE A 137 -7.22 -4.55 -3.87
N ASN A 138 -6.06 -4.36 -3.24
CA ASN A 138 -5.52 -3.02 -3.00
C ASN A 138 -5.12 -2.29 -4.30
N ASN A 139 -4.63 -3.01 -5.32
CA ASN A 139 -4.33 -2.40 -6.62
C ASN A 139 -5.61 -1.93 -7.34
N ARG A 140 -6.73 -2.66 -7.22
CA ARG A 140 -8.02 -2.22 -7.77
C ARG A 140 -8.54 -0.97 -7.07
N TYR A 141 -8.41 -0.92 -5.74
CA TYR A 141 -8.72 0.28 -4.97
C TYR A 141 -7.83 1.47 -5.36
N ILE A 142 -6.53 1.27 -5.51
CA ILE A 142 -5.59 2.32 -5.94
C ILE A 142 -6.00 2.86 -7.31
N GLU A 143 -6.24 2.01 -8.31
CA GLU A 143 -6.69 2.44 -9.64
C GLU A 143 -7.99 3.25 -9.54
N HIS A 144 -8.97 2.78 -8.77
CA HIS A 144 -10.23 3.49 -8.54
C HIS A 144 -10.03 4.91 -8.01
N LYS A 145 -9.07 5.11 -7.10
CA LYS A 145 -8.70 6.43 -6.56
C LYS A 145 -7.93 7.29 -7.57
N LEU A 146 -6.99 6.70 -8.30
CA LEU A 146 -6.24 7.40 -9.34
C LEU A 146 -7.17 7.92 -10.44
N HIS A 147 -8.17 7.12 -10.84
CA HIS A 147 -9.20 7.54 -11.78
C HIS A 147 -10.09 8.67 -11.27
N ARG A 148 -10.08 8.96 -9.98
CA ARG A 148 -10.74 10.11 -9.34
C ARG A 148 -9.81 11.28 -9.07
N GLY A 149 -8.61 11.27 -9.67
CA GLY A 149 -7.65 12.38 -9.60
C GLY A 149 -6.77 12.40 -8.35
N CYS A 150 -6.70 11.30 -7.58
CA CYS A 150 -5.71 11.21 -6.52
C CYS A 150 -4.30 11.06 -7.07
N LEU A 151 -3.32 11.59 -6.34
CA LEU A 151 -1.90 11.31 -6.55
C LEU A 151 -1.46 10.11 -5.70
N LEU A 152 -0.58 9.27 -6.25
CA LEU A 152 -0.01 8.12 -5.52
C LEU A 152 1.33 8.48 -4.91
N GLY A 153 1.47 8.32 -3.59
CA GLY A 153 2.70 8.56 -2.84
C GLY A 153 3.34 7.27 -2.30
N HIS A 154 4.67 7.24 -2.28
CA HIS A 154 5.47 6.25 -1.56
C HIS A 154 5.69 6.72 -0.11
N SER A 155 4.71 6.49 0.75
CA SER A 155 4.67 7.07 2.09
C SER A 155 4.03 6.11 3.09
N ALA A 156 4.52 6.15 4.32
CA ALA A 156 3.72 5.80 5.47
C ALA A 156 2.84 6.99 5.86
N ALA A 157 1.80 6.77 6.63
CA ALA A 157 0.96 7.85 7.14
C ALA A 157 0.32 7.47 8.47
N VAL A 158 0.19 8.48 9.32
CA VAL A 158 -0.42 8.38 10.64
C VAL A 158 -1.43 9.50 10.84
N ALA A 159 -2.38 9.31 11.75
CA ALA A 159 -3.35 10.34 12.11
C ALA A 159 -3.56 10.36 13.62
N LEU A 160 -3.79 11.53 14.17
CA LEU A 160 -4.21 11.69 15.58
C LEU A 160 -5.69 12.05 15.60
N VAL A 161 -6.46 11.27 16.33
CA VAL A 161 -7.89 11.51 16.57
C VAL A 161 -8.03 12.06 17.99
N SER A 162 -8.54 13.28 18.10
CA SER A 162 -8.80 13.93 19.39
C SER A 162 -10.23 14.48 19.41
N GLY A 163 -11.13 13.72 20.00
CA GLY A 163 -12.56 14.01 19.96
C GLY A 163 -13.09 14.04 18.52
N ALA A 164 -13.68 15.14 18.08
CA ALA A 164 -14.18 15.33 16.72
C ALA A 164 -13.09 15.81 15.72
N ARG A 165 -11.88 16.06 16.17
CA ARG A 165 -10.78 16.51 15.32
C ARG A 165 -9.91 15.33 14.91
N MET A 166 -9.54 15.31 13.63
CA MET A 166 -8.56 14.37 13.10
C MET A 166 -7.51 15.17 12.34
N ARG A 167 -6.25 14.90 12.63
CA ARG A 167 -5.12 15.48 11.92
C ARG A 167 -4.22 14.36 11.40
N GLY A 168 -3.73 14.49 10.18
CA GLY A 168 -2.91 13.47 9.56
C GLY A 168 -1.59 14.01 9.05
N LEU A 169 -0.58 13.16 9.11
CA LEU A 169 0.79 13.41 8.67
C LEU A 169 1.27 12.25 7.80
N ALA A 170 1.68 12.57 6.58
CA ALA A 170 2.36 11.63 5.70
C ALA A 170 3.87 11.61 6.00
N LEU A 171 4.48 10.41 5.96
CA LEU A 171 5.88 10.18 6.31
C LEU A 171 6.58 9.54 5.10
N CYS A 172 7.34 10.32 4.33
CA CYS A 172 8.06 9.82 3.16
C CYS A 172 9.58 9.88 3.36
N GLY A 173 10.32 9.39 2.39
CA GLY A 173 11.77 9.33 2.40
C GLY A 173 12.26 8.27 1.43
N PHE A 174 13.51 8.32 1.04
CA PHE A 174 14.10 7.34 0.14
C PHE A 174 14.11 5.93 0.75
N SER A 175 14.44 4.92 -0.06
CA SER A 175 14.47 3.54 0.42
C SER A 175 15.41 3.40 1.62
N GLY A 176 14.97 2.70 2.67
CA GLY A 176 15.76 2.53 3.89
C GLY A 176 15.73 3.71 4.87
N ALA A 177 15.09 4.83 4.55
CA ALA A 177 15.03 6.01 5.44
C ALA A 177 14.26 5.80 6.76
N GLY A 178 13.55 4.68 6.95
CA GLY A 178 12.87 4.36 8.21
C GLY A 178 11.43 4.85 8.31
N LYS A 179 10.73 5.08 7.20
CA LYS A 179 9.30 5.49 7.17
C LYS A 179 8.41 4.63 8.06
N SER A 180 8.47 3.31 7.86
CA SER A 180 7.67 2.35 8.66
C SER A 180 8.07 2.37 10.13
N THR A 181 9.37 2.48 10.41
CA THR A 181 9.89 2.56 11.80
C THR A 181 9.34 3.80 12.48
N LEU A 182 9.43 4.99 11.84
CA LEU A 182 8.89 6.21 12.42
C LEU A 182 7.38 6.13 12.62
N ALA A 183 6.64 5.58 11.65
CA ALA A 183 5.18 5.40 11.81
C ALA A 183 4.85 4.56 13.06
N MET A 184 5.58 3.46 13.30
CA MET A 184 5.37 2.64 14.49
C MET A 184 5.70 3.40 15.80
N HIS A 185 6.78 4.18 15.82
CA HIS A 185 7.10 5.02 16.97
C HIS A 185 6.03 6.08 17.28
N VAL A 186 5.42 6.65 16.25
CA VAL A 186 4.31 7.62 16.39
C VAL A 186 3.04 6.90 16.87
N MET A 187 2.79 5.69 16.39
CA MET A 187 1.68 4.85 16.88
C MET A 187 1.81 4.48 18.34
N SER A 188 3.01 4.14 18.81
CA SER A 188 3.31 3.88 20.23
C SER A 188 2.99 5.07 21.11
N ARG A 189 2.96 6.29 20.56
CA ARG A 189 2.60 7.53 21.27
C ARG A 189 1.11 7.91 21.18
N GLY A 190 0.27 7.06 20.58
CA GLY A 190 -1.17 7.26 20.58
C GLY A 190 -1.79 7.62 19.22
N ALA A 191 -1.03 7.79 18.15
CA ALA A 191 -1.58 8.01 16.81
C ALA A 191 -2.23 6.74 16.22
N ALA A 192 -3.12 6.89 15.26
CA ALA A 192 -3.66 5.83 14.43
C ALA A 192 -2.83 5.66 13.16
N PHE A 193 -2.81 4.43 12.64
CA PHE A 193 -2.16 4.08 11.38
C PHE A 193 -3.09 4.40 10.20
N VAL A 194 -2.52 4.91 9.11
CA VAL A 194 -3.26 5.17 7.86
C VAL A 194 -2.71 4.32 6.71
N SER A 195 -1.40 4.30 6.53
CA SER A 195 -0.76 3.52 5.47
C SER A 195 0.73 3.31 5.74
N ASN A 196 1.35 2.36 5.02
CA ASN A 196 2.79 2.07 5.18
C ASN A 196 3.64 2.31 3.93
N ASP A 197 3.17 1.99 2.74
CA ASP A 197 3.97 2.00 1.49
C ASP A 197 3.31 2.80 0.37
N ARG A 198 2.00 2.89 0.39
CA ARG A 198 1.21 3.55 -0.64
C ARG A 198 0.17 4.46 -0.01
N LEU A 199 0.23 5.71 -0.35
CA LEU A 199 -0.68 6.73 0.13
C LEU A 199 -1.30 7.44 -1.07
N LEU A 200 -2.61 7.61 -1.05
CA LEU A 200 -3.33 8.36 -2.08
C LEU A 200 -3.69 9.72 -1.53
N VAL A 201 -3.40 10.78 -2.28
CA VAL A 201 -3.69 12.16 -1.86
C VAL A 201 -4.68 12.78 -2.83
N SER A 202 -5.83 13.19 -2.32
CA SER A 202 -6.89 13.85 -3.08
C SER A 202 -6.78 15.36 -2.94
N PRO A 203 -6.72 16.10 -4.06
CA PRO A 203 -6.81 17.56 -4.08
C PRO A 203 -8.25 18.07 -4.19
N ALA A 204 -9.27 17.21 -4.18
CA ALA A 204 -10.65 17.61 -4.51
C ALA A 204 -11.28 18.55 -3.50
N ASP A 205 -10.90 18.46 -2.21
CA ASP A 205 -11.45 19.29 -1.14
C ASP A 205 -10.60 20.54 -0.89
N ARG A 206 -11.14 21.46 -0.09
CA ARG A 206 -10.42 22.67 0.37
C ARG A 206 -9.13 22.32 1.11
N ALA A 207 -9.15 21.27 1.94
CA ALA A 207 -7.99 20.69 2.60
C ALA A 207 -7.61 19.38 1.88
N LEU A 208 -6.34 19.05 1.82
CA LEU A 208 -5.91 17.77 1.29
C LEU A 208 -6.46 16.63 2.13
N ARG A 209 -6.91 15.58 1.45
CA ARG A 209 -7.31 14.35 2.10
C ARG A 209 -6.39 13.22 1.66
N MET A 210 -5.88 12.46 2.62
CA MET A 210 -5.11 11.27 2.33
C MET A 210 -5.96 10.01 2.56
N TYR A 211 -5.72 9.01 1.70
CA TYR A 211 -6.33 7.70 1.80
C TYR A 211 -5.22 6.66 1.87
N GLY A 212 -5.29 5.85 2.90
CA GLY A 212 -4.43 4.68 3.05
C GLY A 212 -4.86 3.54 2.15
N VAL A 213 -4.07 2.50 2.19
CA VAL A 213 -4.35 1.22 1.54
C VAL A 213 -4.52 0.18 2.64
N ALA A 214 -5.58 -0.62 2.57
CA ALA A 214 -5.89 -1.65 3.56
C ALA A 214 -4.86 -2.79 3.48
N LYS A 215 -3.66 -2.49 3.95
CA LYS A 215 -2.53 -3.41 3.98
C LYS A 215 -1.79 -3.24 5.29
N LEU A 216 -1.61 -4.36 6.00
CA LEU A 216 -0.84 -4.38 7.22
C LEU A 216 0.58 -3.87 6.99
N PRO A 217 1.13 -3.07 7.91
CA PRO A 217 2.52 -2.66 7.83
C PRO A 217 3.44 -3.87 7.94
N ARG A 218 4.50 -3.87 7.13
CA ARG A 218 5.53 -4.90 7.17
C ARG A 218 6.83 -4.29 7.65
N ILE A 219 7.33 -4.80 8.75
CA ILE A 219 8.52 -4.31 9.43
C ILE A 219 9.63 -5.35 9.43
N ASN A 220 10.87 -4.90 9.43
CA ASN A 220 12.02 -5.77 9.63
C ASN A 220 12.23 -6.09 11.13
N PRO A 221 13.05 -7.11 11.47
CA PRO A 221 13.34 -7.46 12.85
C PRO A 221 13.91 -6.31 13.68
N GLY A 222 14.78 -5.47 13.08
CA GLY A 222 15.35 -4.32 13.76
C GLY A 222 14.29 -3.32 14.23
N THR A 223 13.25 -3.06 13.43
CA THR A 223 12.12 -2.22 13.86
C THR A 223 11.33 -2.87 14.98
N ALA A 224 11.05 -4.17 14.89
CA ALA A 224 10.26 -4.88 15.90
C ALA A 224 10.97 -4.94 17.24
N LEU A 225 12.24 -5.34 17.27
CA LEU A 225 13.01 -5.53 18.50
C LEU A 225 13.37 -4.21 19.20
N ASN A 226 13.36 -3.08 18.49
CA ASN A 226 13.63 -1.76 19.06
C ASN A 226 12.34 -0.99 19.42
N ASN A 227 11.18 -1.64 19.40
CA ASN A 227 9.91 -1.05 19.83
C ASN A 227 9.17 -2.05 20.75
N PRO A 228 8.98 -1.73 22.04
CA PRO A 228 8.34 -2.64 23.01
C PRO A 228 6.94 -3.12 22.59
N ASP A 229 6.15 -2.25 21.94
CA ASP A 229 4.78 -2.58 21.50
C ASP A 229 4.76 -3.60 20.34
N LEU A 230 5.92 -3.83 19.70
CA LEU A 230 6.09 -4.73 18.56
C LEU A 230 6.90 -5.99 18.93
N ALA A 231 7.27 -6.17 20.19
CA ALA A 231 8.11 -7.27 20.64
C ALA A 231 7.55 -8.64 20.24
N ASP A 232 6.23 -8.82 20.30
CA ASP A 232 5.56 -10.08 20.00
C ASP A 232 5.30 -10.33 18.50
N VAL A 233 5.67 -9.38 17.63
CA VAL A 233 5.58 -9.55 16.17
C VAL A 233 6.61 -10.56 15.66
N VAL A 234 7.77 -10.65 16.34
CA VAL A 234 8.83 -11.59 16.01
C VAL A 234 8.62 -12.87 16.82
N PRO A 235 8.47 -14.04 16.18
CA PRO A 235 8.38 -15.33 16.88
C PRO A 235 9.56 -15.55 17.84
N GLU A 236 9.31 -16.23 18.95
CA GLU A 236 10.29 -16.43 20.03
C GLU A 236 11.59 -17.07 19.51
N ASP A 237 11.47 -18.13 18.68
CA ASP A 237 12.60 -18.83 18.08
C ASP A 237 13.47 -17.91 17.20
N ASP A 238 12.87 -16.98 16.49
CA ASP A 238 13.57 -15.99 15.66
C ASP A 238 14.16 -14.85 16.51
N ARG A 239 13.50 -14.50 17.63
CA ARG A 239 13.93 -13.42 18.51
C ARG A 239 15.30 -13.67 19.11
N GLU A 240 15.54 -14.87 19.66
CA GLU A 240 16.84 -15.22 20.22
C GLU A 240 17.95 -15.13 19.17
N ARG A 241 17.68 -15.64 17.97
CA ARG A 241 18.61 -15.56 16.83
C ARG A 241 18.95 -14.11 16.45
N PHE A 242 17.94 -13.23 16.37
CA PHE A 242 18.13 -11.84 15.96
C PHE A 242 18.79 -10.97 17.02
N LEU A 243 18.56 -11.25 18.31
CA LEU A 243 19.24 -10.54 19.42
C LEU A 243 20.75 -10.82 19.48
N GLY A 244 21.18 -11.95 18.88
CA GLY A 244 22.60 -12.28 18.74
C GLY A 244 23.33 -11.61 17.56
N LEU A 245 22.60 -10.87 16.70
CA LEU A 245 23.20 -10.19 15.55
C LEU A 245 23.74 -8.82 15.92
N GLU A 246 24.83 -8.40 15.28
CA GLU A 246 25.30 -7.02 15.39
C GLU A 246 24.33 -6.04 14.73
N GLY A 247 24.32 -4.78 15.19
CA GLY A 247 23.32 -3.79 14.79
C GLY A 247 23.14 -3.65 13.29
N ASP A 248 24.22 -3.60 12.50
CA ASP A 248 24.16 -3.44 11.05
C ASP A 248 23.59 -4.69 10.34
N GLU A 249 23.88 -5.88 10.83
CA GLU A 249 23.32 -7.13 10.31
C GLU A 249 21.81 -7.20 10.55
N LEU A 250 21.36 -6.85 11.75
CA LEU A 250 19.95 -6.83 12.12
C LEU A 250 19.12 -5.89 11.22
N TRP A 251 19.63 -4.68 10.95
CA TRP A 251 18.96 -3.71 10.08
C TRP A 251 19.03 -4.05 8.60
N GLY A 252 20.01 -4.86 8.18
CA GLY A 252 20.20 -5.34 6.82
C GLY A 252 19.30 -6.52 6.43
N LEU A 253 18.61 -7.16 7.39
CA LEU A 253 17.75 -8.30 7.11
C LEU A 253 16.56 -7.90 6.22
N GLU A 254 16.41 -8.60 5.09
CA GLU A 254 15.24 -8.44 4.21
C GLU A 254 13.98 -9.18 4.72
N HIS A 255 14.09 -9.93 5.80
CA HIS A 255 12.95 -10.60 6.42
C HIS A 255 11.97 -9.57 6.99
N LYS A 256 10.67 -9.75 6.72
CA LYS A 256 9.63 -8.80 7.17
C LYS A 256 8.44 -9.55 7.74
N TYR A 257 7.96 -9.06 8.86
CA TYR A 257 6.77 -9.54 9.55
C TYR A 257 5.60 -8.59 9.34
N ASP A 258 4.40 -9.13 9.16
CA ASP A 258 3.17 -8.34 9.15
C ASP A 258 2.80 -7.95 10.58
N VAL A 259 2.44 -6.68 10.80
CA VAL A 259 2.02 -6.16 12.10
C VAL A 259 0.50 -6.15 12.16
N PHE A 260 -0.09 -7.02 12.94
CA PHE A 260 -1.50 -6.98 13.26
C PHE A 260 -1.75 -5.85 14.26
N LEU A 261 -2.19 -4.69 13.75
CA LEU A 261 -2.25 -3.44 14.50
C LEU A 261 -3.13 -3.52 15.74
N ASP A 262 -4.26 -4.21 15.66
CA ASP A 262 -5.17 -4.38 16.79
C ASP A 262 -4.54 -5.17 17.95
N LYS A 263 -3.65 -6.12 17.63
CA LYS A 263 -2.91 -6.90 18.63
C LYS A 263 -1.80 -6.09 19.31
N CYS A 264 -1.12 -5.22 18.56
CA CYS A 264 0.02 -4.45 19.07
C CYS A 264 -0.40 -3.13 19.71
N PHE A 265 -1.42 -2.47 19.17
CA PHE A 265 -1.78 -1.09 19.55
C PHE A 265 -3.22 -0.92 20.02
N GLY A 266 -4.03 -2.01 20.04
CA GLY A 266 -5.44 -1.98 20.35
C GLY A 266 -6.35 -1.69 19.15
N GLU A 267 -7.63 -2.03 19.31
CA GLU A 267 -8.65 -1.90 18.27
C GLU A 267 -8.88 -0.45 17.82
N GLY A 268 -9.33 -0.31 16.55
CA GLY A 268 -9.70 0.99 15.98
C GLY A 268 -8.53 1.89 15.63
N ARG A 269 -7.30 1.38 15.67
CA ARG A 269 -6.09 2.15 15.39
C ARG A 269 -5.67 2.10 13.91
N PHE A 270 -6.44 1.43 13.04
CA PHE A 270 -6.27 1.44 11.60
C PHE A 270 -7.40 2.22 10.93
N VAL A 271 -7.08 3.41 10.41
CA VAL A 271 -8.01 4.30 9.71
C VAL A 271 -7.54 4.50 8.26
N LEU A 272 -8.45 4.35 7.29
CA LEU A 272 -8.07 4.44 5.86
C LEU A 272 -8.16 5.85 5.29
N ALA A 273 -8.68 6.83 6.04
CA ALA A 273 -8.78 8.19 5.53
C ALA A 273 -8.56 9.21 6.65
N ALA A 274 -7.82 10.28 6.33
CA ALA A 274 -7.59 11.40 7.22
C ALA A 274 -7.36 12.69 6.43
N PRO A 275 -7.64 13.88 7.01
CA PRO A 275 -7.12 15.13 6.47
C PRO A 275 -5.58 15.09 6.49
N MET A 276 -4.95 15.53 5.39
CA MET A 276 -3.49 15.62 5.31
C MET A 276 -3.03 17.05 5.60
N HIS A 277 -2.40 17.25 6.75
CA HIS A 277 -1.92 18.57 7.16
C HIS A 277 -0.47 18.79 6.79
N GLY A 278 0.34 17.73 6.76
CA GLY A 278 1.76 17.82 6.43
C GLY A 278 2.31 16.58 5.73
N LEU A 279 3.44 16.81 5.06
CA LEU A 279 4.31 15.80 4.49
C LEU A 279 5.68 15.93 5.16
N LEU A 280 6.05 14.96 5.97
CA LEU A 280 7.37 14.89 6.58
C LEU A 280 8.28 14.01 5.72
N VAL A 281 9.43 14.56 5.33
CA VAL A 281 10.42 13.91 4.48
C VAL A 281 11.66 13.54 5.30
N LEU A 282 11.94 12.24 5.41
CA LEU A 282 13.14 11.72 6.04
C LEU A 282 14.32 11.81 5.07
N ASN A 283 15.12 12.84 5.24
CA ASN A 283 16.34 13.13 4.48
C ASN A 283 17.60 13.06 5.38
N TRP A 284 17.54 12.25 6.41
CA TRP A 284 18.63 12.04 7.37
C TRP A 284 19.60 10.91 6.96
N ARG A 285 20.73 10.81 7.66
CA ARG A 285 21.76 9.79 7.46
C ARG A 285 22.29 9.32 8.81
N ARG A 286 22.71 8.06 8.95
CA ARG A 286 23.21 7.51 10.21
C ARG A 286 24.38 8.30 10.81
N ASP A 287 25.26 8.84 9.97
CA ASP A 287 26.44 9.63 10.32
C ASP A 287 26.23 11.14 10.18
N GLY A 288 24.99 11.60 10.11
CA GLY A 288 24.62 12.98 9.79
C GLY A 288 24.75 13.99 10.93
N GLY A 289 25.25 13.59 12.10
CA GLY A 289 25.36 14.46 13.27
C GLY A 289 24.01 14.71 13.97
N GLU A 290 23.74 15.93 14.42
CA GLU A 290 22.50 16.25 15.11
C GLU A 290 21.27 16.23 14.17
N THR A 291 20.16 15.65 14.61
CA THR A 291 18.87 15.68 13.89
C THR A 291 18.31 17.09 13.87
N ARG A 292 17.92 17.55 12.69
CA ARG A 292 17.32 18.88 12.44
C ARG A 292 15.97 18.69 11.78
N ILE A 293 14.99 19.45 12.23
CA ILE A 293 13.63 19.43 11.69
C ILE A 293 13.29 20.87 11.29
N ALA A 294 12.89 21.06 10.03
CA ALA A 294 12.61 22.38 9.48
C ALA A 294 11.41 22.35 8.53
N PHE A 295 10.61 23.39 8.57
CA PHE A 295 9.56 23.63 7.58
C PHE A 295 10.17 24.16 6.28
N ALA A 296 9.62 23.71 5.16
CA ALA A 296 10.01 24.11 3.82
C ALA A 296 8.77 24.32 2.94
N LYS A 297 8.96 24.87 1.75
CA LYS A 297 7.90 24.94 0.73
C LYS A 297 8.20 23.93 -0.37
N ALA A 298 7.20 23.23 -0.85
CA ALA A 298 7.36 22.23 -1.92
C ALA A 298 7.97 22.84 -3.21
N ALA A 299 7.64 24.08 -3.52
CA ALA A 299 8.19 24.80 -4.66
C ALA A 299 9.70 25.09 -4.54
N ASP A 300 10.21 25.28 -3.32
CA ASP A 300 11.61 25.60 -3.05
C ASP A 300 12.47 24.33 -2.89
N ARG A 301 11.85 23.16 -2.74
CA ARG A 301 12.52 21.88 -2.49
C ARG A 301 12.06 20.77 -3.45
N PRO A 302 12.19 20.99 -4.77
CA PRO A 302 11.83 19.96 -5.76
C PRO A 302 12.68 18.68 -5.63
N ASP A 303 13.84 18.75 -5.00
CA ASP A 303 14.75 17.66 -4.68
C ASP A 303 14.15 16.63 -3.70
N LEU A 304 13.18 17.05 -2.87
CA LEU A 304 12.52 16.16 -1.89
C LEU A 304 11.30 15.42 -2.47
N LEU A 305 10.69 15.94 -3.54
CA LEU A 305 9.47 15.37 -4.12
C LEU A 305 9.62 13.92 -4.60
N PRO A 306 10.75 13.49 -5.23
CA PRO A 306 10.95 12.11 -5.64
C PRO A 306 10.85 11.10 -4.49
N ALA A 307 11.10 11.51 -3.24
CA ALA A 307 10.95 10.65 -2.07
C ALA A 307 9.48 10.27 -1.79
N PHE A 308 8.54 11.07 -2.28
CA PHE A 308 7.10 10.84 -2.15
C PHE A 308 6.49 10.27 -3.44
N MET A 309 6.92 10.72 -4.62
CA MET A 309 6.32 10.35 -5.90
C MET A 309 6.38 8.85 -6.16
N LYS A 310 5.27 8.26 -6.62
CA LYS A 310 5.20 6.83 -6.94
C LYS A 310 4.41 6.60 -8.23
N PRO A 311 4.98 5.89 -9.22
CA PRO A 311 4.25 5.50 -10.41
C PRO A 311 3.16 4.47 -10.10
N ALA A 312 2.06 4.52 -10.84
CA ALA A 312 0.91 3.62 -10.67
C ALA A 312 1.26 2.15 -10.95
N GLY A 313 2.18 1.90 -11.88
CA GLY A 313 2.67 0.58 -12.22
C GLY A 313 1.71 -0.26 -13.07
N LEU A 314 2.04 -1.55 -13.19
CA LEU A 314 1.43 -2.46 -14.16
C LEU A 314 -0.08 -2.72 -13.91
N PHE A 315 -0.52 -2.57 -12.66
CA PHE A 315 -1.90 -2.84 -12.27
C PHE A 315 -2.85 -1.63 -12.39
N CYS A 316 -2.43 -0.57 -13.07
CA CYS A 316 -3.29 0.56 -13.38
C CYS A 316 -3.49 0.65 -14.90
N LEU A 317 -4.74 0.73 -15.32
CA LEU A 317 -5.11 0.92 -16.73
C LEU A 317 -5.51 2.37 -16.98
N PRO A 318 -5.27 2.89 -18.20
CA PRO A 318 -5.75 4.21 -18.57
C PRO A 318 -7.29 4.24 -18.66
N LEU A 319 -7.88 5.40 -18.37
CA LEU A 319 -9.28 5.66 -18.64
C LEU A 319 -9.48 5.95 -20.14
N ASN A 320 -10.58 5.44 -20.68
CA ASN A 320 -11.08 5.81 -22.02
C ASN A 320 -10.07 5.63 -23.17
N GLY A 321 -9.14 4.66 -23.05
CA GLY A 321 -8.17 4.36 -24.10
C GLY A 321 -7.06 5.40 -24.29
N ALA A 322 -7.01 6.45 -23.47
CA ALA A 322 -5.88 7.37 -23.45
C ALA A 322 -4.63 6.66 -22.84
N PRO A 323 -3.41 6.92 -23.32
CA PRO A 323 -2.21 6.36 -22.69
C PRO A 323 -2.11 6.81 -21.23
N TRP A 324 -1.75 5.88 -20.33
CA TRP A 324 -1.47 6.23 -18.94
C TRP A 324 -0.22 7.12 -18.87
N ARG A 325 -0.32 8.20 -18.11
CA ARG A 325 0.79 9.07 -17.76
C ARG A 325 0.80 9.28 -16.26
N ASP A 326 1.90 8.90 -15.62
CA ASP A 326 2.09 9.26 -14.22
C ASP A 326 2.28 10.78 -14.07
N PRO A 327 1.72 11.39 -13.02
CA PRO A 327 1.91 12.82 -12.74
C PRO A 327 3.39 13.16 -12.55
N GLY A 328 3.80 14.31 -13.05
CA GLY A 328 5.17 14.80 -12.92
C GLY A 328 5.40 15.59 -11.63
N ALA A 329 6.66 15.97 -11.38
CA ALA A 329 7.05 16.71 -10.17
C ALA A 329 6.28 18.03 -9.99
N ALA A 330 5.95 18.72 -11.08
CA ALA A 330 5.18 19.97 -11.01
C ALA A 330 3.76 19.76 -10.47
N GLU A 331 3.08 18.67 -10.90
CA GLU A 331 1.74 18.34 -10.43
C GLU A 331 1.75 17.93 -8.94
N TYR A 332 2.78 17.19 -8.51
CA TYR A 332 2.98 16.90 -7.09
C TYR A 332 3.26 18.16 -6.28
N ALA A 333 4.13 19.07 -6.77
CA ALA A 333 4.44 20.32 -6.10
C ALA A 333 3.20 21.19 -5.89
N GLU A 334 2.34 21.32 -6.93
CA GLU A 334 1.10 22.09 -6.86
C GLU A 334 0.16 21.55 -5.78
N VAL A 335 -0.06 20.23 -5.74
CA VAL A 335 -0.93 19.61 -4.74
C VAL A 335 -0.33 19.72 -3.34
N LEU A 336 0.95 19.42 -3.18
CA LEU A 336 1.64 19.40 -1.88
C LEU A 336 1.92 20.82 -1.33
N ALA A 337 1.82 21.87 -2.15
CA ALA A 337 1.85 23.26 -1.67
C ALA A 337 0.67 23.61 -0.75
N ARG A 338 -0.34 22.75 -0.66
CA ARG A 338 -1.53 22.90 0.18
C ARG A 338 -1.41 22.29 1.57
N CYS A 339 -0.26 21.70 1.90
CA CYS A 339 0.08 21.20 3.23
C CYS A 339 1.51 21.63 3.61
N ASP A 340 1.84 21.50 4.88
CA ASP A 340 3.19 21.77 5.34
C ASP A 340 4.17 20.71 4.81
N LEU A 341 5.28 21.16 4.23
CA LEU A 341 6.43 20.31 3.95
C LEU A 341 7.42 20.43 5.10
N ILE A 342 7.79 19.29 5.69
CA ILE A 342 8.69 19.23 6.85
C ILE A 342 9.88 18.33 6.47
N GLU A 343 11.09 18.87 6.54
CA GLU A 343 12.29 18.09 6.31
C GLU A 343 12.91 17.67 7.63
N VAL A 344 13.24 16.38 7.76
CA VAL A 344 14.08 15.85 8.83
C VAL A 344 15.43 15.49 8.24
N SER A 345 16.49 16.18 8.64
CA SER A 345 17.85 16.05 8.12
C SER A 345 18.87 15.83 9.25
N GLY A 346 20.14 15.66 8.92
CA GLY A 346 21.18 15.36 9.91
C GLY A 346 21.22 13.88 10.30
N GLY A 347 21.47 13.56 11.56
CA GLY A 347 21.51 12.21 12.09
C GLY A 347 20.14 11.58 12.29
N VAL A 348 20.11 10.25 12.47
CA VAL A 348 18.88 9.47 12.69
C VAL A 348 18.53 9.46 14.17
N ASP A 349 17.39 10.06 14.51
CA ASP A 349 16.79 10.02 15.85
C ASP A 349 15.27 9.84 15.75
N PHE A 350 14.83 8.60 15.83
CA PHE A 350 13.41 8.25 15.73
C PHE A 350 12.59 8.79 16.92
N ALA A 351 13.19 8.88 18.11
CA ALA A 351 12.49 9.38 19.29
C ALA A 351 12.15 10.86 19.11
N ARG A 352 13.15 11.67 18.77
CA ARG A 352 12.97 13.11 18.50
C ARG A 352 12.00 13.37 17.34
N ALA A 353 12.12 12.60 16.25
CA ALA A 353 11.22 12.72 15.11
C ALA A 353 9.77 12.35 15.48
N ALA A 354 9.57 11.30 16.28
CA ALA A 354 8.24 10.89 16.70
C ALA A 354 7.61 11.88 17.68
N ASP A 355 8.38 12.45 18.59
CA ASP A 355 7.92 13.50 19.51
C ASP A 355 7.47 14.74 18.73
N PHE A 356 8.25 15.18 17.75
CA PHE A 356 7.86 16.25 16.84
C PHE A 356 6.58 15.91 16.06
N CYS A 357 6.44 14.70 15.54
CA CYS A 357 5.22 14.28 14.84
C CYS A 357 3.99 14.39 15.74
N MET A 358 4.09 13.97 17.00
CA MET A 358 2.98 14.07 17.95
C MET A 358 2.64 15.51 18.30
N GLU A 359 3.65 16.36 18.55
CA GLU A 359 3.45 17.79 18.80
C GLU A 359 2.76 18.47 17.61
N TYR A 360 3.24 18.20 16.40
CA TYR A 360 2.65 18.71 15.15
C TYR A 360 1.19 18.26 14.98
N LEU A 361 0.88 17.00 15.28
CA LEU A 361 -0.48 16.46 15.18
C LEU A 361 -1.41 17.02 16.25
N LEU A 362 -0.89 17.41 17.41
CA LEU A 362 -1.66 18.00 18.50
C LEU A 362 -1.95 19.50 18.29
N HIS A 363 -0.98 20.25 17.82
CA HIS A 363 -0.96 21.72 17.90
C HIS A 363 -0.82 22.45 16.56
N GLY A 364 -0.40 21.75 15.49
CA GLY A 364 -0.14 22.29 14.16
C GLY A 364 -1.36 22.76 13.38
#